data_44c65358fa430f935b51ee7f7004d1e7
#
_entry.id   44c65358fa430f935b51ee7f7004d1e7
#
_cell.length_a   1.000
_cell.length_b   1.000
_cell.length_c   1.000
_cell.angle_alpha   90.00
_cell.angle_beta   90.00
_cell.angle_gamma   90.00
#
_symmetry.space_group_name_H-M   'P 1'
#
loop_
_entity.id
_entity.type
_entity.pdbx_description
1 polymer ?
#
loop_
_entity_poly.entity_id
_entity_poly.type
_entity_poly.pdbx_seq_one_letter_code
_entity_poly.pdbx_strand_id
1 'polypeptide(L)'
;SVAVGVSLKMALQYNTNQGRKRPLVLALEHAYHGDTFKAMEVGDDEDYHFAFEEKTGVVHIPTEIAALEEAFEKYHDELNCFIVEPLLQGAGGMRMYDISFLKRARELCDAYDVLLIFDEVATGFGRTGNRFVADLVLPDILVLGKALTGGYIGHAVTVANHKVFDAFYSD
;
A
#
# COMPACT_ATOMS: atom_id res chain seq x y z
N SER A 1 -10.74 2.50 3.19
CA SER A 1 -11.38 1.87 2.02
C SER A 1 -11.35 2.76 0.77
N VAL A 2 -12.14 3.83 0.68
CA VAL A 2 -12.22 4.66 -0.55
C VAL A 2 -10.88 5.29 -0.91
N ALA A 3 -10.17 5.89 0.04
CA ALA A 3 -8.84 6.48 -0.21
C ALA A 3 -7.81 5.43 -0.66
N VAL A 4 -7.89 4.20 -0.15
CA VAL A 4 -7.09 3.07 -0.65
C VAL A 4 -7.44 2.76 -2.10
N GLY A 5 -8.73 2.65 -2.44
CA GLY A 5 -9.15 2.46 -3.83
C GLY A 5 -8.64 3.56 -4.76
N VAL A 6 -8.63 4.81 -4.30
CA VAL A 6 -8.05 5.95 -5.04
C VAL A 6 -6.55 5.78 -5.22
N SER A 7 -5.79 5.39 -4.18
CA SER A 7 -4.33 5.18 -4.28
C SER A 7 -3.97 4.10 -5.29
N LEU A 8 -4.68 2.97 -5.28
CA LEU A 8 -4.49 1.87 -6.22
C LEU A 8 -4.84 2.28 -7.67
N LYS A 9 -5.93 3.04 -7.84
CA LYS A 9 -6.30 3.60 -9.14
C LYS A 9 -5.23 4.57 -9.66
N MET A 10 -4.71 5.45 -8.80
CA MET A 10 -3.64 6.38 -9.17
C MET A 10 -2.39 5.62 -9.61
N ALA A 11 -1.99 4.58 -8.87
CA ALA A 11 -0.83 3.77 -9.22
C ALA A 11 -1.00 3.06 -10.58
N LEU A 12 -2.18 2.49 -10.85
CA LEU A 12 -2.48 1.88 -12.14
C LEU A 12 -2.41 2.90 -13.27
N GLN A 13 -3.03 4.06 -13.11
CA GLN A 13 -3.04 5.11 -14.13
C GLN A 13 -1.64 5.71 -14.34
N TYR A 14 -0.83 5.87 -13.28
CA TYR A 14 0.57 6.27 -13.37
C TYR A 14 1.35 5.39 -14.36
N ASN A 15 1.24 4.07 -14.24
CA ASN A 15 1.90 3.15 -15.16
C ASN A 15 1.31 3.23 -16.58
N THR A 16 -0.01 3.32 -16.69
CA THR A 16 -0.70 3.44 -17.99
C THR A 16 -0.30 4.70 -18.74
N ASN A 17 -0.21 5.85 -18.05
CA ASN A 17 0.20 7.12 -18.64
C ASN A 17 1.65 7.09 -19.16
N GLN A 18 2.48 6.18 -18.63
CA GLN A 18 3.84 5.94 -19.11
C GLN A 18 3.94 4.81 -20.13
N GLY A 19 2.81 4.32 -20.65
CA GLY A 19 2.77 3.25 -21.64
C GLY A 19 3.11 1.86 -21.08
N ARG A 20 3.10 1.69 -19.76
CA ARG A 20 3.42 0.41 -19.10
C ARG A 20 2.16 -0.34 -18.71
N LYS A 21 2.15 -1.65 -18.96
CA LYS A 21 1.08 -2.55 -18.53
C LYS A 21 1.55 -3.37 -17.33
N ARG A 22 1.22 -2.92 -16.14
CA ARG A 22 1.59 -3.56 -14.85
C ARG A 22 0.32 -3.86 -14.06
N PRO A 23 -0.27 -5.05 -14.19
CA PRO A 23 -1.57 -5.37 -13.60
C PRO A 23 -1.50 -5.81 -12.14
N LEU A 24 -0.31 -6.25 -11.65
CA LEU A 24 -0.19 -6.86 -10.33
C LEU A 24 0.01 -5.84 -9.21
N VAL A 25 -0.62 -6.09 -8.09
CA VAL A 25 -0.38 -5.41 -6.81
C VAL A 25 0.33 -6.37 -5.87
N LEU A 26 1.42 -5.94 -5.27
CA LEU A 26 2.04 -6.63 -4.16
C LEU A 26 1.41 -6.15 -2.85
N ALA A 27 1.09 -7.07 -1.95
CA ALA A 27 0.54 -6.77 -0.63
C ALA A 27 1.08 -7.76 0.42
N LEU A 28 0.81 -7.49 1.69
CA LEU A 28 1.23 -8.39 2.76
C LEU A 28 0.14 -9.40 3.09
N GLU A 29 0.54 -10.61 3.48
CA GLU A 29 -0.33 -11.55 4.19
C GLU A 29 -0.93 -10.88 5.44
N HIS A 30 -2.14 -11.21 5.80
CA HIS A 30 -2.90 -10.63 6.91
C HIS A 30 -3.16 -9.12 6.79
N ALA A 31 -3.01 -8.50 5.62
CA ALA A 31 -3.27 -7.09 5.41
C ALA A 31 -4.78 -6.78 5.43
N TYR A 32 -5.13 -5.62 5.99
CA TYR A 32 -6.49 -5.09 5.93
C TYR A 32 -6.45 -3.64 5.43
N HIS A 33 -7.15 -3.37 4.33
CA HIS A 33 -7.16 -2.06 3.68
C HIS A 33 -8.55 -1.44 3.56
N GLY A 34 -9.56 -2.07 4.17
CA GLY A 34 -10.95 -1.61 4.20
C GLY A 34 -11.90 -2.44 3.35
N ASP A 35 -13.15 -2.00 3.23
CA ASP A 35 -14.30 -2.82 2.82
C ASP A 35 -14.89 -2.43 1.45
N THR A 36 -14.19 -1.65 0.64
CA THR A 36 -14.54 -1.49 -0.78
C THR A 36 -13.94 -2.65 -1.58
N PHE A 37 -14.58 -3.07 -2.68
CA PHE A 37 -14.17 -4.25 -3.45
C PHE A 37 -12.66 -4.31 -3.72
N LYS A 38 -12.06 -3.22 -4.19
CA LYS A 38 -10.61 -3.21 -4.47
C LYS A 38 -9.75 -3.22 -3.21
N ALA A 39 -10.23 -2.63 -2.11
CA ALA A 39 -9.52 -2.69 -0.83
C ALA A 39 -9.58 -4.10 -0.22
N MET A 40 -10.71 -4.81 -0.37
CA MET A 40 -10.86 -6.22 0.03
C MET A 40 -9.98 -7.13 -0.83
N GLU A 41 -9.90 -6.89 -2.14
CA GLU A 41 -9.08 -7.68 -3.06
C GLU A 41 -7.59 -7.63 -2.70
N VAL A 42 -7.06 -6.47 -2.30
CA VAL A 42 -5.65 -6.33 -1.87
C VAL A 42 -5.41 -6.70 -0.41
N GLY A 43 -6.47 -6.81 0.38
CA GLY A 43 -6.41 -7.36 1.73
C GLY A 43 -6.22 -8.87 1.73
N ASP A 44 -5.83 -9.41 2.89
CA ASP A 44 -5.69 -10.83 3.13
C ASP A 44 -6.34 -11.19 4.47
N ASP A 45 -7.63 -10.90 4.58
CA ASP A 45 -8.43 -11.12 5.77
C ASP A 45 -9.56 -12.09 5.45
N GLU A 46 -9.41 -13.32 5.91
CA GLU A 46 -10.41 -14.37 5.70
C GLU A 46 -11.62 -14.22 6.63
N ASP A 47 -11.45 -13.59 7.80
CA ASP A 47 -12.50 -13.47 8.81
C ASP A 47 -13.57 -12.44 8.40
N TYR A 48 -13.17 -11.29 7.85
CA TYR A 48 -14.09 -10.21 7.47
C TYR A 48 -14.56 -10.29 6.02
N HIS A 49 -13.76 -10.89 5.13
CA HIS A 49 -14.00 -10.85 3.68
C HIS A 49 -14.26 -12.21 3.05
N PHE A 50 -14.61 -13.23 3.83
CA PHE A 50 -14.82 -14.60 3.37
C PHE A 50 -15.78 -14.75 2.17
N ALA A 51 -16.72 -13.82 2.00
CA ALA A 51 -17.67 -13.82 0.89
C ALA A 51 -17.12 -13.21 -0.42
N PHE A 52 -15.86 -12.68 -0.40
CA PHE A 52 -15.26 -11.92 -1.50
C PHE A 52 -13.89 -12.51 -1.86
N GLU A 53 -13.86 -13.80 -2.19
CA GLU A 53 -12.63 -14.57 -2.37
C GLU A 53 -11.85 -14.27 -3.67
N GLU A 54 -12.42 -13.55 -4.64
CA GLU A 54 -11.73 -13.26 -5.90
C GLU A 54 -10.63 -12.20 -5.70
N LYS A 55 -9.40 -12.67 -5.56
CA LYS A 55 -8.19 -11.83 -5.44
C LYS A 55 -7.38 -11.85 -6.75
N THR A 56 -7.96 -11.36 -7.83
CA THR A 56 -7.29 -11.32 -9.13
C THR A 56 -6.27 -10.20 -9.21
N GLY A 57 -5.05 -10.53 -9.63
CA GLY A 57 -3.99 -9.51 -9.82
C GLY A 57 -3.33 -9.03 -8.53
N VAL A 58 -3.39 -9.82 -7.45
CA VAL A 58 -2.71 -9.53 -6.19
C VAL A 58 -1.76 -10.67 -5.82
N VAL A 59 -0.57 -10.31 -5.37
CA VAL A 59 0.43 -11.24 -4.82
C VAL A 59 0.60 -10.91 -3.34
N HIS A 60 0.32 -11.85 -2.46
CA HIS A 60 0.53 -11.70 -1.03
C HIS A 60 1.84 -12.35 -0.59
N ILE A 61 2.58 -11.67 0.28
CA ILE A 61 3.85 -12.16 0.84
C ILE A 61 3.88 -11.95 2.36
N PRO A 62 4.62 -12.80 3.10
CA PRO A 62 4.88 -12.56 4.51
C PRO A 62 5.80 -11.34 4.71
N THR A 63 5.89 -10.84 5.95
CA THR A 63 6.78 -9.72 6.33
C THR A 63 8.25 -10.13 6.47
N GLU A 64 8.76 -10.85 5.49
CA GLU A 64 10.13 -11.38 5.44
C GLU A 64 10.89 -10.78 4.25
N ILE A 65 12.11 -10.29 4.48
CA ILE A 65 12.94 -9.65 3.43
C ILE A 65 13.19 -10.61 2.27
N ALA A 66 13.45 -11.89 2.55
CA ALA A 66 13.70 -12.89 1.50
C ALA A 66 12.48 -13.09 0.59
N ALA A 67 11.27 -13.14 1.15
CA ALA A 67 10.03 -13.25 0.37
C ALA A 67 9.76 -11.99 -0.46
N LEU A 68 10.07 -10.81 0.09
CA LEU A 68 9.99 -9.54 -0.62
C LEU A 68 10.93 -9.51 -1.83
N GLU A 69 12.19 -9.91 -1.65
CA GLU A 69 13.19 -9.97 -2.71
C GLU A 69 12.79 -10.96 -3.82
N GLU A 70 12.33 -12.15 -3.44
CA GLU A 70 11.85 -13.17 -4.39
C GLU A 70 10.64 -12.67 -5.19
N ALA A 71 9.68 -11.97 -4.55
CA ALA A 71 8.53 -11.41 -5.22
C ALA A 71 8.93 -10.34 -6.25
N PHE A 72 9.88 -9.46 -5.91
CA PHE A 72 10.39 -8.46 -6.85
C PHE A 72 11.18 -9.09 -7.98
N GLU A 73 12.05 -10.07 -7.71
CA GLU A 73 12.78 -10.80 -8.75
C GLU A 73 11.82 -11.44 -9.76
N LYS A 74 10.72 -12.02 -9.28
CA LYS A 74 9.77 -12.74 -10.11
C LYS A 74 8.78 -11.85 -10.86
N TYR A 75 8.30 -10.77 -10.24
CA TYR A 75 7.13 -10.04 -10.72
C TYR A 75 7.39 -8.56 -11.05
N HIS A 76 8.60 -8.01 -10.91
CA HIS A 76 8.87 -6.57 -11.04
C HIS A 76 8.34 -5.93 -12.32
N ASP A 77 8.35 -6.64 -13.45
CA ASP A 77 7.86 -6.13 -14.73
C ASP A 77 6.34 -5.99 -14.79
N GLU A 78 5.62 -6.73 -13.93
CA GLU A 78 4.18 -6.73 -13.85
C GLU A 78 3.66 -5.96 -12.62
N LEU A 79 4.53 -5.64 -11.65
CA LEU A 79 4.13 -4.95 -10.42
C LEU A 79 3.77 -3.48 -10.70
N ASN A 80 2.53 -3.16 -10.39
CA ASN A 80 1.99 -1.81 -10.39
C ASN A 80 2.49 -1.01 -9.17
N CYS A 81 2.25 -1.58 -8.00
CA CYS A 81 2.61 -1.00 -6.72
C CYS A 81 2.76 -2.08 -5.64
N PHE A 82 3.40 -1.69 -4.55
CA PHE A 82 3.42 -2.43 -3.29
C PHE A 82 2.67 -1.62 -2.23
N ILE A 83 1.60 -2.17 -1.66
CA ILE A 83 0.80 -1.53 -0.61
C ILE A 83 1.02 -2.22 0.73
N VAL A 84 1.24 -1.44 1.79
CA VAL A 84 1.46 -1.96 3.15
C VAL A 84 0.82 -1.08 4.21
N GLU A 85 0.39 -1.69 5.31
CA GLU A 85 0.21 -1.03 6.61
C GLU A 85 1.61 -0.96 7.27
N PRO A 86 2.25 0.24 7.36
CA PRO A 86 3.67 0.28 7.74
C PRO A 86 3.88 0.04 9.24
N LEU A 87 4.83 -0.85 9.59
CA LEU A 87 5.24 -1.30 10.92
C LEU A 87 4.20 -2.12 11.70
N LEU A 88 2.92 -1.92 11.48
CA LEU A 88 1.86 -2.55 12.25
C LEU A 88 0.66 -2.86 11.37
N GLN A 89 0.34 -4.14 11.22
CA GLN A 89 -0.90 -4.62 10.63
C GLN A 89 -1.97 -4.64 11.72
N GLY A 90 -2.88 -3.66 11.70
CA GLY A 90 -3.85 -3.47 12.79
C GLY A 90 -4.90 -4.55 12.86
N ALA A 91 -5.84 -4.56 11.92
CA ALA A 91 -6.96 -5.52 11.88
C ALA A 91 -6.48 -6.97 11.65
N GLY A 92 -5.38 -7.15 10.95
CA GLY A 92 -4.76 -8.46 10.70
C GLY A 92 -4.10 -9.10 11.93
N GLY A 93 -4.46 -8.68 13.14
CA GLY A 93 -4.02 -9.30 14.41
C GLY A 93 -2.93 -8.53 15.15
N MET A 94 -2.81 -7.24 14.97
CA MET A 94 -1.81 -6.37 15.63
C MET A 94 -0.38 -6.87 15.41
N ARG A 95 -0.07 -7.30 14.20
CA ARG A 95 1.24 -7.87 13.83
C ARG A 95 2.24 -6.76 13.59
N MET A 96 3.33 -6.79 14.33
CA MET A 96 4.43 -5.82 14.19
C MET A 96 5.59 -6.44 13.41
N TYR A 97 6.28 -5.62 12.62
CA TYR A 97 7.48 -6.01 11.89
C TYR A 97 8.51 -4.88 11.89
N ASP A 98 9.76 -5.22 11.64
CA ASP A 98 10.89 -4.30 11.74
C ASP A 98 10.96 -3.31 10.59
N ILE A 99 11.45 -2.11 10.87
CA ILE A 99 11.64 -1.03 9.89
C ILE A 99 12.58 -1.40 8.74
N SER A 100 13.48 -2.37 8.93
CA SER A 100 14.39 -2.85 7.90
C SER A 100 13.64 -3.41 6.69
N PHE A 101 12.49 -4.05 6.92
CA PHE A 101 11.61 -4.52 5.86
C PHE A 101 11.13 -3.36 4.96
N LEU A 102 10.66 -2.27 5.56
CA LEU A 102 10.18 -1.10 4.81
C LEU A 102 11.33 -0.37 4.08
N LYS A 103 12.51 -0.30 4.68
CA LYS A 103 13.70 0.25 4.02
C LYS A 103 14.06 -0.57 2.79
N ARG A 104 14.07 -1.90 2.93
CA ARG A 104 14.33 -2.79 1.80
C ARG A 104 13.25 -2.69 0.72
N ALA A 105 11.98 -2.58 1.13
CA ALA A 105 10.88 -2.35 0.21
C ALA A 105 11.07 -1.06 -0.62
N ARG A 106 11.50 0.03 0.03
CA ARG A 106 11.79 1.30 -0.67
C ARG A 106 12.91 1.14 -1.69
N GLU A 107 14.02 0.49 -1.30
CA GLU A 107 15.14 0.22 -2.21
C GLU A 107 14.70 -0.56 -3.47
N LEU A 108 13.91 -1.62 -3.28
CA LEU A 108 13.41 -2.43 -4.39
C LEU A 108 12.41 -1.67 -5.25
N CYS A 109 11.49 -0.93 -4.64
CA CYS A 109 10.55 -0.09 -5.37
C CYS A 109 11.26 0.97 -6.22
N ASP A 110 12.35 1.56 -5.70
CA ASP A 110 13.16 2.53 -6.46
C ASP A 110 13.92 1.84 -7.60
N ALA A 111 14.52 0.68 -7.34
CA ALA A 111 15.31 -0.04 -8.33
C ALA A 111 14.49 -0.51 -9.54
N TYR A 112 13.24 -0.92 -9.30
CA TYR A 112 12.34 -1.48 -10.33
C TYR A 112 11.24 -0.52 -10.79
N ASP A 113 11.25 0.72 -10.30
CA ASP A 113 10.23 1.74 -10.58
C ASP A 113 8.79 1.24 -10.31
N VAL A 114 8.62 0.63 -9.13
CA VAL A 114 7.34 0.21 -8.57
C VAL A 114 6.90 1.23 -7.51
N LEU A 115 5.63 1.64 -7.50
CA LEU A 115 5.15 2.61 -6.51
C LEU A 115 4.99 1.95 -5.14
N LEU A 116 5.49 2.62 -4.09
CA LEU A 116 5.28 2.23 -2.70
C LEU A 116 4.12 3.03 -2.11
N ILE A 117 3.10 2.33 -1.60
CA ILE A 117 1.91 2.91 -0.97
C ILE A 117 1.91 2.56 0.51
N PHE A 118 1.89 3.57 1.38
CA PHE A 118 1.67 3.38 2.80
C PHE A 118 0.21 3.64 3.15
N ASP A 119 -0.45 2.63 3.69
CA ASP A 119 -1.74 2.77 4.35
C ASP A 119 -1.52 3.09 5.83
N GLU A 120 -1.44 4.38 6.13
CA GLU A 120 -1.31 4.89 7.50
C GLU A 120 -2.66 5.30 8.12
N VAL A 121 -3.75 4.73 7.66
CA VAL A 121 -5.07 4.96 8.24
C VAL A 121 -5.12 4.55 9.72
N ALA A 122 -4.43 3.47 10.09
CA ALA A 122 -4.32 3.02 11.48
C ALA A 122 -3.00 3.43 12.15
N THR A 123 -1.90 3.52 11.40
CA THR A 123 -0.54 3.71 11.94
C THR A 123 -0.12 5.16 12.06
N GLY A 124 -0.78 6.07 11.35
CA GLY A 124 -0.47 7.49 11.40
C GLY A 124 -0.84 8.18 12.72
N PHE A 125 -0.48 9.47 12.81
CA PHE A 125 -0.81 10.37 13.92
C PHE A 125 -0.29 9.91 15.29
N GLY A 126 0.92 9.33 15.32
CA GLY A 126 1.61 8.98 16.55
C GLY A 126 1.40 7.55 17.04
N ARG A 127 0.62 6.71 16.34
CA ARG A 127 0.33 5.33 16.76
C ARG A 127 1.59 4.48 16.95
N THR A 128 2.60 4.64 16.12
CA THR A 128 3.86 3.88 16.14
C THR A 128 5.00 4.61 16.84
N GLY A 129 4.74 5.75 17.50
CA GLY A 129 5.74 6.57 18.17
C GLY A 129 6.23 7.76 17.33
N ASN A 130 6.22 7.66 16.02
CA ASN A 130 6.48 8.78 15.12
C ASN A 130 5.15 9.38 14.66
N ARG A 131 5.14 10.65 14.22
CA ARG A 131 3.93 11.28 13.70
C ARG A 131 3.35 10.47 12.53
N PHE A 132 4.22 10.09 11.59
CA PHE A 132 3.93 9.16 10.51
C PHE A 132 5.12 8.22 10.31
N VAL A 133 4.88 6.99 9.87
CA VAL A 133 5.96 6.09 9.45
C VAL A 133 6.63 6.61 8.18
N ALA A 134 5.88 7.36 7.37
CA ALA A 134 6.40 8.09 6.22
C ALA A 134 7.54 9.07 6.57
N ASP A 135 7.67 9.52 7.82
CA ASP A 135 8.81 10.33 8.30
C ASP A 135 10.12 9.50 8.36
N LEU A 136 10.05 8.18 8.40
CA LEU A 136 11.19 7.26 8.46
C LEU A 136 11.54 6.66 7.09
N VAL A 137 10.54 6.32 6.30
CA VAL A 137 10.67 5.76 4.94
C VAL A 137 9.61 6.42 4.08
N LEU A 138 10.01 7.19 3.08
CA LEU A 138 9.09 7.98 2.27
C LEU A 138 8.38 7.10 1.21
N PRO A 139 7.04 6.97 1.24
CA PRO A 139 6.29 6.32 0.18
C PRO A 139 6.07 7.25 -1.01
N ASP A 140 5.62 6.69 -2.14
CA ASP A 140 5.16 7.47 -3.29
C ASP A 140 3.72 7.97 -3.08
N ILE A 141 2.90 7.17 -2.42
CA ILE A 141 1.52 7.50 -2.07
C ILE A 141 1.28 7.17 -0.60
N LEU A 142 0.64 8.09 0.11
CA LEU A 142 0.28 7.97 1.52
C LEU A 142 -1.23 8.07 1.69
N VAL A 143 -1.82 7.10 2.39
CA VAL A 143 -3.24 7.08 2.72
C VAL A 143 -3.43 7.37 4.20
N LEU A 144 -4.28 8.34 4.54
CA LEU A 144 -4.57 8.77 5.91
C LEU A 144 -6.08 8.74 6.17
N GLY A 145 -6.45 8.47 7.41
CA GLY A 145 -7.84 8.45 7.86
C GLY A 145 -7.93 8.37 9.38
N LYS A 146 -9.00 7.83 9.91
CA LYS A 146 -9.26 7.64 11.36
C LYS A 146 -8.87 8.87 12.21
N ALA A 147 -7.66 8.89 12.77
CA ALA A 147 -7.17 9.98 13.62
C ALA A 147 -7.07 11.33 12.89
N LEU A 148 -7.08 11.36 11.56
CA LEU A 148 -7.13 12.59 10.76
C LEU A 148 -8.24 13.55 11.20
N THR A 149 -9.37 13.02 11.64
CA THR A 149 -10.52 13.81 12.13
C THR A 149 -10.83 13.58 13.60
N GLY A 150 -10.02 12.79 14.31
CA GLY A 150 -10.29 12.41 15.69
C GLY A 150 -11.57 11.58 15.87
N GLY A 151 -12.08 11.00 14.81
CA GLY A 151 -13.34 10.24 14.81
C GLY A 151 -14.60 11.09 14.71
N TYR A 152 -14.47 12.38 14.51
CA TYR A 152 -15.61 13.32 14.48
C TYR A 152 -16.48 13.13 13.23
N ILE A 153 -15.84 12.88 12.09
CA ILE A 153 -16.50 12.56 10.81
C ILE A 153 -15.71 11.47 10.07
N GLY A 154 -16.39 10.72 9.22
CA GLY A 154 -15.74 9.82 8.28
C GLY A 154 -15.03 10.60 7.17
N HIS A 155 -13.70 10.69 7.23
CA HIS A 155 -12.89 11.35 6.22
C HIS A 155 -11.55 10.63 6.03
N ALA A 156 -11.06 10.59 4.79
CA ALA A 156 -9.76 10.05 4.46
C ALA A 156 -9.18 10.82 3.28
N VAL A 157 -7.86 10.79 3.15
CA VAL A 157 -7.12 11.45 2.07
C VAL A 157 -6.08 10.51 1.47
N THR A 158 -5.81 10.71 0.19
CA THR A 158 -4.71 10.11 -0.54
C THR A 158 -3.75 11.23 -0.94
N VAL A 159 -2.51 11.13 -0.50
CA VAL A 159 -1.44 12.10 -0.79
C VAL A 159 -0.43 11.44 -1.70
N ALA A 160 -0.05 12.10 -2.78
CA ALA A 160 0.94 11.61 -3.73
C ALA A 160 2.15 12.54 -3.78
N ASN A 161 3.33 11.98 -4.05
CA ASN A 161 4.54 12.77 -4.30
C ASN A 161 4.55 13.38 -5.71
N HIS A 162 5.54 14.22 -6.01
CA HIS A 162 5.66 14.86 -7.32
C HIS A 162 5.87 13.86 -8.46
N LYS A 163 6.57 12.75 -8.23
CA LYS A 163 6.76 11.68 -9.23
C LYS A 163 5.41 11.16 -9.75
N VAL A 164 4.47 10.93 -8.85
CA VAL A 164 3.13 10.46 -9.21
C VAL A 164 2.32 11.60 -9.83
N PHE A 165 2.34 12.79 -9.22
CA PHE A 165 1.60 13.96 -9.70
C PHE A 165 1.97 14.33 -11.14
N ASP A 166 3.26 14.38 -11.46
CA ASP A 166 3.75 14.79 -12.78
C ASP A 166 3.31 13.84 -13.90
N ALA A 167 3.06 12.57 -13.58
CA ALA A 167 2.54 11.60 -14.55
C ALA A 167 1.06 11.83 -14.94
N PHE A 168 0.34 12.68 -14.19
CA PHE A 168 -1.04 13.08 -14.48
C PHE A 168 -1.13 14.49 -15.08
N TYR A 169 -0.03 15.22 -15.06
CA TYR A 169 0.01 16.56 -15.63
C TYR A 169 0.13 16.44 -17.14
N SER A 170 -0.89 16.89 -17.85
CA SER A 170 -0.87 17.03 -19.32
C SER A 170 -1.12 18.49 -19.69
N ASP A 171 -0.41 18.97 -20.70
CA ASP A 171 -0.64 20.28 -21.31
C ASP A 171 -2.03 20.37 -21.97
#